data_70643efa34c0e51f813b5a65a86bf574
#
_entry.id   70643efa34c0e51f813b5a65a86bf574
#
_cell.length_a   1.000
_cell.length_b   1.000
_cell.length_c   1.000
_cell.angle_alpha   90.00
_cell.angle_beta   90.00
_cell.angle_gamma   90.00
#
_symmetry.space_group_name_H-M   'P 1'
#
loop_
_entity.id
_entity.type
_entity.pdbx_description
1 polymer ?
#
loop_
_entity_poly.entity_id
_entity_poly.type
_entity_poly.pdbx_seq_one_letter_code
_entity_poly.pdbx_strand_id
1 'polypeptide(L)'
;MKNGSMVERRGFWSRFAGQAYLWLILVVLYAPILLIFVFSFTKSKVFGNWTGFTFGLYENLLTGYDYVDQVQVDPNLYRAMLYTVIVALSAAVMSTLLGTLAAIGIYNMRQRDRRIITFMNSIPMINPDILTGISLFLLFVFLGISRGLATVIIAHVVFCTPYVVLSVMPRLTKMNPNIYEAALDLGATPLQALRKVLMPELWPGMISGFILSVTLSIDDFGVTFFTKGSNGLETLSTFIYADARKGGLTPELRPLFSLIFLTILVLLLIINLRTNKQQKSIKKK
;
A
#
# COMPACT_ATOMS: atom_id res chain seq x y z
N MET A 1 -20.83 46.18 -14.47
CA MET A 1 -21.53 45.29 -13.54
C MET A 1 -20.48 44.59 -12.67
N LYS A 2 -20.36 44.99 -11.40
CA LYS A 2 -19.39 44.44 -10.43
C LYS A 2 -19.96 43.11 -9.90
N ASN A 3 -19.39 41.98 -10.29
CA ASN A 3 -19.62 40.72 -9.57
C ASN A 3 -18.83 40.71 -8.27
N GLY A 4 -19.45 41.22 -7.21
CA GLY A 4 -18.96 41.05 -5.87
C GLY A 4 -19.08 39.61 -5.45
N SER A 5 -17.97 38.89 -5.32
CA SER A 5 -17.90 37.61 -4.66
C SER A 5 -18.42 37.79 -3.24
N MET A 6 -19.61 37.27 -2.96
CA MET A 6 -20.12 37.12 -1.58
C MET A 6 -19.27 36.07 -0.87
N VAL A 7 -18.14 36.49 -0.33
CA VAL A 7 -17.47 35.73 0.72
C VAL A 7 -18.32 35.98 1.97
N GLU A 8 -19.29 35.10 2.21
CA GLU A 8 -20.03 35.05 3.46
C GLU A 8 -19.02 35.03 4.61
N ARG A 9 -19.00 36.11 5.39
CA ARG A 9 -18.24 36.16 6.65
C ARG A 9 -18.87 35.16 7.60
N ARG A 10 -18.42 33.91 7.53
CA ARG A 10 -18.81 32.87 8.49
C ARG A 10 -18.50 33.43 9.89
N GLY A 11 -19.53 33.56 10.73
CA GLY A 11 -19.39 34.10 12.07
C GLY A 11 -18.35 33.33 12.89
N PHE A 12 -17.79 33.96 13.91
CA PHE A 12 -16.77 33.36 14.81
C PHE A 12 -17.22 31.97 15.31
N TRP A 13 -18.46 31.82 15.71
CA TRP A 13 -19.05 30.58 16.19
C TRP A 13 -19.09 29.45 15.13
N SER A 14 -19.36 29.78 13.88
CA SER A 14 -19.35 28.77 12.80
C SER A 14 -17.95 28.30 12.46
N ARG A 15 -16.95 29.16 12.58
CA ARG A 15 -15.52 28.78 12.42
C ARG A 15 -15.06 27.93 13.59
N PHE A 16 -15.41 28.30 14.82
CA PHE A 16 -15.08 27.53 16.02
C PHE A 16 -15.75 26.15 15.99
N ALA A 17 -17.03 26.07 15.69
CA ALA A 17 -17.75 24.80 15.55
C ALA A 17 -17.15 23.93 14.43
N GLY A 18 -16.77 24.51 13.28
CA GLY A 18 -16.11 23.79 12.20
C GLY A 18 -14.74 23.26 12.61
N GLN A 19 -13.93 24.02 13.32
CA GLN A 19 -12.64 23.58 13.83
C GLN A 19 -12.79 22.50 14.91
N ALA A 20 -13.71 22.69 15.86
CA ALA A 20 -13.99 21.70 16.89
C ALA A 20 -14.47 20.35 16.30
N TYR A 21 -15.32 20.40 15.27
CA TYR A 21 -15.76 19.22 14.54
C TYR A 21 -14.60 18.50 13.85
N LEU A 22 -13.71 19.23 13.19
CA LEU A 22 -12.51 18.64 12.56
C LEU A 22 -11.60 17.98 13.60
N TRP A 23 -11.35 18.65 14.72
CA TRP A 23 -10.55 18.07 15.81
C TRP A 23 -11.21 16.83 16.42
N LEU A 24 -12.53 16.85 16.60
CA LEU A 24 -13.29 15.69 17.09
C LEU A 24 -13.11 14.50 16.14
N ILE A 25 -13.29 14.71 14.83
CA ILE A 25 -13.09 13.65 13.82
C ILE A 25 -11.67 13.11 13.88
N LEU A 26 -10.67 13.99 13.93
CA LEU A 26 -9.27 13.57 14.02
C LEU A 26 -9.01 12.74 15.27
N VAL A 27 -9.49 13.17 16.43
CA VAL A 27 -9.35 12.42 17.70
C VAL A 27 -10.01 11.05 17.60
N VAL A 28 -11.25 10.97 17.11
CA VAL A 28 -11.96 9.70 16.96
C VAL A 28 -11.25 8.77 15.99
N LEU A 29 -10.72 9.29 14.88
CA LEU A 29 -10.04 8.51 13.84
C LEU A 29 -8.68 7.98 14.31
N TYR A 30 -7.93 8.78 15.07
CA TYR A 30 -6.61 8.38 15.57
C TYR A 30 -6.65 7.68 16.94
N ALA A 31 -7.77 7.78 17.69
CA ALA A 31 -7.90 7.16 19.01
C ALA A 31 -7.57 5.67 19.04
N PRO A 32 -8.03 4.81 18.12
CA PRO A 32 -7.67 3.39 18.11
C PRO A 32 -6.16 3.16 17.96
N ILE A 33 -5.50 3.94 17.11
CA ILE A 33 -4.05 3.84 16.88
C ILE A 33 -3.28 4.27 18.12
N LEU A 34 -3.70 5.38 18.74
CA LEU A 34 -3.10 5.88 19.97
C LEU A 34 -3.31 4.90 21.14
N LEU A 35 -4.46 4.25 21.22
CA LEU A 35 -4.72 3.21 22.21
C LEU A 35 -3.75 2.02 22.02
N ILE A 36 -3.60 1.50 20.81
CA ILE A 36 -2.65 0.43 20.53
C ILE A 36 -1.23 0.87 20.92
N PHE A 37 -0.84 2.10 20.59
CA PHE A 37 0.47 2.67 20.93
C PHE A 37 0.65 2.75 22.45
N VAL A 38 -0.31 3.26 23.20
CA VAL A 38 -0.24 3.33 24.67
C VAL A 38 -0.17 1.92 25.26
N PHE A 39 -1.06 1.02 24.84
CA PHE A 39 -1.08 -0.35 25.35
C PHE A 39 0.09 -1.23 24.88
N SER A 40 0.94 -0.76 23.98
CA SER A 40 2.20 -1.44 23.65
C SER A 40 3.23 -1.38 24.77
N PHE A 41 3.08 -0.43 25.71
CA PHE A 41 3.98 -0.26 26.86
C PHE A 41 3.42 -0.86 28.16
N THR A 42 2.31 -1.58 28.12
CA THR A 42 1.75 -2.21 29.34
C THR A 42 2.40 -3.56 29.62
N LYS A 43 2.45 -3.93 30.91
CA LYS A 43 2.84 -5.28 31.37
C LYS A 43 1.77 -6.33 31.08
N SER A 44 0.51 -5.91 30.96
CA SER A 44 -0.61 -6.82 30.76
C SER A 44 -0.65 -7.38 29.33
N LYS A 45 -0.81 -8.68 29.21
CA LYS A 45 -1.08 -9.36 27.92
C LYS A 45 -2.52 -9.16 27.44
N VAL A 46 -3.44 -8.83 28.35
CA VAL A 46 -4.84 -8.56 28.02
C VAL A 46 -4.97 -7.11 27.52
N PHE A 47 -5.58 -6.94 26.35
CA PHE A 47 -5.84 -5.62 25.80
C PHE A 47 -6.86 -4.87 26.67
N GLY A 48 -6.63 -3.57 26.88
CA GLY A 48 -7.51 -2.72 27.69
C GLY A 48 -7.17 -2.73 29.19
N ASN A 49 -6.29 -3.60 29.67
CA ASN A 49 -5.85 -3.62 31.07
C ASN A 49 -4.46 -2.97 31.20
N TRP A 50 -4.36 -1.88 31.95
CA TRP A 50 -3.09 -1.20 32.21
C TRP A 50 -2.55 -1.60 33.59
N THR A 51 -1.44 -2.34 33.59
CA THR A 51 -0.83 -2.85 34.83
C THR A 51 0.54 -2.24 35.13
N GLY A 52 0.95 -1.24 34.39
CA GLY A 52 2.21 -0.53 34.58
C GLY A 52 3.01 -0.42 33.28
N PHE A 53 3.98 0.50 33.29
CA PHE A 53 4.85 0.77 32.13
C PHE A 53 5.97 -0.27 32.02
N THR A 54 6.20 -0.79 30.81
CA THR A 54 7.31 -1.70 30.49
C THR A 54 7.64 -1.67 28.99
N PHE A 55 8.88 -2.04 28.65
CA PHE A 55 9.29 -2.37 27.28
C PHE A 55 9.29 -3.88 27.00
N GLY A 56 8.79 -4.70 27.92
CA GLY A 56 8.86 -6.16 27.81
C GLY A 56 8.24 -6.71 26.52
N LEU A 57 7.11 -6.17 26.05
CA LEU A 57 6.51 -6.60 24.79
C LEU A 57 7.41 -6.31 23.55
N TYR A 58 8.20 -5.24 23.59
CA TYR A 58 9.17 -4.93 22.53
C TYR A 58 10.37 -5.90 22.59
N GLU A 59 10.83 -6.22 23.80
CA GLU A 59 11.88 -7.20 24.01
C GLU A 59 11.43 -8.58 23.53
N ASN A 60 10.23 -9.03 23.92
CA ASN A 60 9.63 -10.28 23.45
C ASN A 60 9.56 -10.34 21.92
N LEU A 61 9.10 -9.25 21.27
CA LEU A 61 9.02 -9.16 19.81
C LEU A 61 10.40 -9.28 19.14
N LEU A 62 11.46 -8.73 19.75
CA LEU A 62 12.82 -8.75 19.17
C LEU A 62 13.54 -10.06 19.44
N THR A 63 13.38 -10.63 20.63
CA THR A 63 14.06 -11.87 21.05
C THR A 63 13.32 -13.14 20.61
N GLY A 64 12.04 -13.04 20.33
CA GLY A 64 11.17 -14.20 20.05
C GLY A 64 10.83 -15.01 21.29
N TYR A 65 11.14 -14.51 22.48
CA TYR A 65 10.94 -15.21 23.73
C TYR A 65 10.44 -14.28 24.84
N ASP A 66 9.42 -14.72 25.54
CA ASP A 66 8.93 -14.06 26.74
C ASP A 66 9.63 -14.62 27.98
N TYR A 67 10.58 -13.85 28.51
CA TYR A 67 11.37 -14.24 29.67
C TYR A 67 10.58 -14.25 30.99
N VAL A 68 9.44 -13.55 31.04
CA VAL A 68 8.60 -13.48 32.24
C VAL A 68 7.77 -14.76 32.37
N ASP A 69 7.10 -15.16 31.30
CA ASP A 69 6.26 -16.37 31.31
C ASP A 69 7.01 -17.61 30.79
N GLN A 70 8.26 -17.46 30.40
CA GLN A 70 9.11 -18.52 29.84
C GLN A 70 8.47 -19.23 28.64
N VAL A 71 7.80 -18.47 27.77
CA VAL A 71 7.09 -18.95 26.59
C VAL A 71 7.68 -18.34 25.34
N GLN A 72 7.80 -19.13 24.28
CA GLN A 72 8.19 -18.63 22.97
C GLN A 72 7.05 -17.81 22.35
N VAL A 73 7.38 -16.65 21.79
CA VAL A 73 6.45 -15.86 20.99
C VAL A 73 6.00 -16.70 19.77
N ASP A 74 4.73 -16.57 19.36
CA ASP A 74 4.18 -17.40 18.28
C ASP A 74 5.08 -17.33 17.03
N PRO A 75 5.72 -18.44 16.63
CA PRO A 75 6.59 -18.47 15.46
C PRO A 75 5.85 -18.12 14.15
N ASN A 76 4.52 -18.29 14.14
CA ASN A 76 3.70 -17.96 12.97
C ASN A 76 3.63 -16.45 12.74
N LEU A 77 3.79 -15.63 13.77
CA LEU A 77 3.89 -14.17 13.63
C LEU A 77 5.07 -13.78 12.73
N TYR A 78 6.26 -14.33 12.99
CA TYR A 78 7.47 -14.03 12.20
C TYR A 78 7.37 -14.58 10.78
N ARG A 79 6.77 -15.76 10.61
CA ARG A 79 6.50 -16.33 9.28
C ARG A 79 5.51 -15.45 8.52
N ALA A 80 4.45 -14.96 9.17
CA ALA A 80 3.47 -14.07 8.55
C ALA A 80 4.10 -12.74 8.13
N MET A 81 4.99 -12.16 8.96
CA MET A 81 5.76 -10.96 8.59
C MET A 81 6.65 -11.22 7.37
N LEU A 82 7.38 -12.33 7.35
CA LEU A 82 8.25 -12.71 6.24
C LEU A 82 7.45 -12.92 4.94
N TYR A 83 6.35 -13.67 4.99
CA TYR A 83 5.49 -13.89 3.83
C TYR A 83 4.86 -12.61 3.33
N THR A 84 4.47 -11.69 4.21
CA THR A 84 3.97 -10.36 3.81
C THR A 84 5.00 -9.61 2.98
N VAL A 85 6.26 -9.58 3.43
CA VAL A 85 7.34 -8.90 2.69
C VAL A 85 7.64 -9.59 1.37
N ILE A 86 7.73 -10.92 1.36
CA ILE A 86 7.98 -11.70 0.13
C ILE A 86 6.87 -11.48 -0.90
N VAL A 87 5.61 -11.60 -0.49
CA VAL A 87 4.46 -11.40 -1.38
C VAL A 87 4.42 -9.97 -1.89
N ALA A 88 4.54 -8.98 -1.01
CA ALA A 88 4.46 -7.58 -1.38
C ALA A 88 5.57 -7.17 -2.36
N LEU A 89 6.82 -7.53 -2.08
CA LEU A 89 7.94 -7.17 -2.96
C LEU A 89 7.89 -7.91 -4.30
N SER A 90 7.63 -9.22 -4.28
CA SER A 90 7.55 -10.00 -5.52
C SER A 90 6.38 -9.55 -6.40
N ALA A 91 5.20 -9.35 -5.82
CA ALA A 91 4.05 -8.83 -6.54
C ALA A 91 4.30 -7.41 -7.09
N ALA A 92 4.89 -6.51 -6.29
CA ALA A 92 5.18 -5.15 -6.72
C ALA A 92 6.19 -5.10 -7.86
N VAL A 93 7.26 -5.90 -7.82
CA VAL A 93 8.22 -5.97 -8.93
C VAL A 93 7.55 -6.49 -10.20
N MET A 94 6.83 -7.61 -10.11
CA MET A 94 6.17 -8.22 -11.28
C MET A 94 5.07 -7.33 -11.84
N SER A 95 4.22 -6.75 -10.99
CA SER A 95 3.15 -5.85 -11.43
C SER A 95 3.70 -4.56 -12.03
N THR A 96 4.83 -4.03 -11.51
CA THR A 96 5.48 -2.84 -12.08
C THR A 96 6.01 -3.12 -13.49
N LEU A 97 6.64 -4.25 -13.70
CA LEU A 97 7.10 -4.64 -15.03
C LEU A 97 5.94 -4.83 -15.99
N LEU A 98 4.96 -5.67 -15.63
CA LEU A 98 3.79 -5.96 -16.47
C LEU A 98 2.93 -4.73 -16.71
N GLY A 99 2.65 -3.94 -15.68
CA GLY A 99 1.83 -2.73 -15.77
C GLY A 99 2.52 -1.63 -16.60
N THR A 100 3.85 -1.50 -16.53
CA THR A 100 4.59 -0.56 -17.40
C THR A 100 4.52 -0.98 -18.84
N LEU A 101 4.76 -2.26 -19.15
CA LEU A 101 4.65 -2.78 -20.50
C LEU A 101 3.22 -2.64 -21.05
N ALA A 102 2.21 -2.95 -20.22
CA ALA A 102 0.80 -2.76 -20.57
C ALA A 102 0.49 -1.28 -20.84
N ALA A 103 0.97 -0.35 -19.99
CA ALA A 103 0.78 1.08 -20.19
C ALA A 103 1.37 1.58 -21.51
N ILE A 104 2.59 1.13 -21.86
CA ILE A 104 3.24 1.45 -23.15
C ILE A 104 2.41 0.88 -24.31
N GLY A 105 1.96 -0.37 -24.20
CA GLY A 105 1.11 -0.99 -25.22
C GLY A 105 -0.21 -0.23 -25.41
N ILE A 106 -0.89 0.10 -24.33
CA ILE A 106 -2.16 0.88 -24.34
C ILE A 106 -1.93 2.28 -24.95
N TYR A 107 -0.81 2.92 -24.61
CA TYR A 107 -0.49 4.26 -25.14
C TYR A 107 -0.37 4.27 -26.67
N ASN A 108 0.18 3.22 -27.26
CA ASN A 108 0.41 3.09 -28.71
C ASN A 108 -0.85 2.63 -29.49
N MET A 109 -1.96 2.30 -28.78
CA MET A 109 -3.21 1.91 -29.44
C MET A 109 -3.94 3.10 -30.05
N ARG A 110 -4.84 2.82 -31.01
CA ARG A 110 -5.77 3.82 -31.55
C ARG A 110 -6.63 4.40 -30.42
N GLN A 111 -6.99 5.66 -30.52
CA GLN A 111 -7.68 6.40 -29.45
C GLN A 111 -8.97 5.70 -28.95
N ARG A 112 -9.69 5.03 -29.85
CA ARG A 112 -10.91 4.27 -29.49
C ARG A 112 -10.56 3.05 -28.62
N ASP A 113 -9.61 2.25 -29.06
CA ASP A 113 -9.21 1.01 -28.38
C ASP A 113 -8.54 1.32 -27.04
N ARG A 114 -7.70 2.34 -27.03
CA ARG A 114 -7.07 2.86 -25.81
C ARG A 114 -8.11 3.24 -24.76
N ARG A 115 -9.20 3.93 -25.15
CA ARG A 115 -10.27 4.31 -24.21
C ARG A 115 -10.96 3.08 -23.63
N ILE A 116 -11.27 2.09 -24.48
CA ILE A 116 -11.93 0.84 -24.06
C ILE A 116 -11.05 0.07 -23.08
N ILE A 117 -9.78 -0.15 -23.43
CA ILE A 117 -8.85 -0.93 -22.58
C ILE A 117 -8.53 -0.19 -21.28
N THR A 118 -8.38 1.14 -21.30
CA THR A 118 -8.21 1.92 -20.07
C THR A 118 -9.44 1.82 -19.17
N PHE A 119 -10.63 1.83 -19.73
CA PHE A 119 -11.87 1.61 -18.98
C PHE A 119 -11.91 0.20 -18.37
N MET A 120 -11.61 -0.84 -19.16
CA MET A 120 -11.52 -2.23 -18.67
C MET A 120 -10.48 -2.40 -17.56
N ASN A 121 -9.34 -1.72 -17.68
CA ASN A 121 -8.29 -1.70 -16.65
C ASN A 121 -8.78 -1.10 -15.33
N SER A 122 -9.77 -0.19 -15.38
CA SER A 122 -10.30 0.45 -14.18
C SER A 122 -11.38 -0.39 -13.48
N ILE A 123 -11.96 -1.40 -14.13
CA ILE A 123 -13.02 -2.25 -13.56
C ILE A 123 -12.53 -2.99 -12.29
N PRO A 124 -11.36 -3.67 -12.28
CA PRO A 124 -10.88 -4.35 -11.09
C PRO A 124 -10.63 -3.41 -9.90
N MET A 125 -10.32 -2.13 -10.16
CA MET A 125 -10.06 -1.14 -9.10
C MET A 125 -11.34 -0.68 -8.38
N ILE A 126 -12.52 -0.87 -8.99
CA ILE A 126 -13.81 -0.52 -8.40
C ILE A 126 -14.41 -1.71 -7.65
N ASN A 127 -13.98 -2.93 -8.02
CA ASN A 127 -14.45 -4.15 -7.36
C ASN A 127 -13.88 -4.26 -5.94
N PRO A 128 -14.68 -4.68 -4.96
CA PRO A 128 -14.17 -5.07 -3.65
C PRO A 128 -13.13 -6.19 -3.76
N ASP A 129 -12.05 -6.08 -2.98
CA ASP A 129 -10.92 -7.04 -3.00
C ASP A 129 -11.37 -8.49 -2.76
N ILE A 130 -12.40 -8.66 -1.92
CA ILE A 130 -13.01 -9.96 -1.63
C ILE A 130 -13.56 -10.62 -2.91
N LEU A 131 -14.25 -9.87 -3.79
CA LEU A 131 -14.77 -10.42 -5.05
C LEU A 131 -13.65 -10.82 -6.00
N THR A 132 -12.58 -10.02 -6.06
CA THR A 132 -11.38 -10.36 -6.83
C THR A 132 -10.74 -11.63 -6.28
N GLY A 133 -10.62 -11.74 -4.96
CA GLY A 133 -10.09 -12.94 -4.30
C GLY A 133 -10.91 -14.21 -4.58
N ILE A 134 -12.24 -14.12 -4.47
CA ILE A 134 -13.15 -15.25 -4.77
C ILE A 134 -13.06 -15.64 -6.25
N SER A 135 -13.02 -14.67 -7.16
CA SER A 135 -12.93 -14.94 -8.60
C SER A 135 -11.63 -15.66 -8.96
N LEU A 136 -10.51 -15.22 -8.41
CA LEU A 136 -9.22 -15.88 -8.59
C LEU A 136 -9.16 -17.26 -7.94
N PHE A 137 -9.76 -17.40 -6.77
CA PHE A 137 -9.92 -18.71 -6.12
C PHE A 137 -10.64 -19.71 -7.03
N LEU A 138 -11.81 -19.32 -7.56
CA LEU A 138 -12.58 -20.16 -8.46
C LEU A 138 -11.80 -20.50 -9.74
N LEU A 139 -11.06 -19.52 -10.29
CA LEU A 139 -10.19 -19.74 -11.45
C LEU A 139 -9.09 -20.78 -11.15
N PHE A 140 -8.41 -20.66 -10.00
CA PHE A 140 -7.37 -21.63 -9.63
C PHE A 140 -7.92 -23.02 -9.39
N VAL A 141 -9.10 -23.13 -8.78
CA VAL A 141 -9.79 -24.43 -8.60
C VAL A 141 -10.17 -25.02 -9.96
N PHE A 142 -10.74 -24.24 -10.87
CA PHE A 142 -11.11 -24.67 -12.20
C PHE A 142 -9.90 -25.17 -13.02
N LEU A 143 -8.76 -24.50 -12.88
CA LEU A 143 -7.51 -24.88 -13.56
C LEU A 143 -6.76 -26.03 -12.86
N GLY A 144 -7.25 -26.52 -11.73
CA GLY A 144 -6.58 -27.57 -10.94
C GLY A 144 -5.26 -27.11 -10.30
N ILE A 145 -5.06 -25.81 -10.12
CA ILE A 145 -3.84 -25.25 -9.53
C ILE A 145 -3.91 -25.34 -8.00
N SER A 146 -2.93 -26.01 -7.39
CA SER A 146 -2.81 -26.08 -5.94
C SER A 146 -2.49 -24.70 -5.36
N ARG A 147 -3.31 -24.25 -4.37
CA ARG A 147 -3.15 -22.93 -3.75
C ARG A 147 -1.98 -22.91 -2.78
N GLY A 148 -1.26 -21.79 -2.74
CA GLY A 148 -0.09 -21.58 -1.90
C GLY A 148 0.58 -20.24 -2.22
N LEU A 149 1.89 -20.13 -1.95
CA LEU A 149 2.63 -18.87 -2.14
C LEU A 149 2.57 -18.36 -3.59
N ALA A 150 2.70 -19.25 -4.57
CA ALA A 150 2.68 -18.86 -5.99
C ALA A 150 1.32 -18.27 -6.40
N THR A 151 0.22 -18.88 -5.99
CA THR A 151 -1.13 -18.38 -6.28
C THR A 151 -1.42 -17.03 -5.60
N VAL A 152 -0.91 -16.83 -4.37
CA VAL A 152 -1.00 -15.53 -3.70
C VAL A 152 -0.22 -14.47 -4.48
N ILE A 153 1.03 -14.74 -4.86
CA ILE A 153 1.84 -13.79 -5.63
C ILE A 153 1.16 -13.47 -6.97
N ILE A 154 0.70 -14.47 -7.72
CA ILE A 154 0.00 -14.26 -9.01
C ILE A 154 -1.27 -13.42 -8.79
N ALA A 155 -2.04 -13.71 -7.76
CA ALA A 155 -3.25 -12.97 -7.44
C ALA A 155 -2.96 -11.49 -7.13
N HIS A 156 -1.91 -11.22 -6.34
CA HIS A 156 -1.46 -9.86 -6.05
C HIS A 156 -0.92 -9.14 -7.29
N VAL A 157 -0.21 -9.83 -8.18
CA VAL A 157 0.23 -9.26 -9.45
C VAL A 157 -0.96 -8.83 -10.29
N VAL A 158 -1.98 -9.69 -10.43
CA VAL A 158 -3.21 -9.37 -11.17
C VAL A 158 -3.92 -8.16 -10.55
N PHE A 159 -4.05 -8.14 -9.22
CA PHE A 159 -4.69 -7.07 -8.47
C PHE A 159 -3.94 -5.74 -8.55
N CYS A 160 -2.60 -5.74 -8.44
CA CYS A 160 -1.78 -4.54 -8.43
C CYS A 160 -1.51 -3.95 -9.82
N THR A 161 -1.50 -4.76 -10.89
CA THR A 161 -1.16 -4.32 -12.25
C THR A 161 -1.99 -3.13 -12.74
N PRO A 162 -3.31 -3.05 -12.57
CA PRO A 162 -4.12 -1.91 -12.98
C PRO A 162 -3.68 -0.58 -12.36
N TYR A 163 -3.25 -0.61 -11.11
CA TYR A 163 -2.78 0.57 -10.39
C TYR A 163 -1.43 1.08 -10.92
N VAL A 164 -0.56 0.15 -11.32
CA VAL A 164 0.70 0.50 -11.99
C VAL A 164 0.42 1.17 -13.34
N VAL A 165 -0.48 0.60 -14.16
CA VAL A 165 -0.90 1.20 -15.43
C VAL A 165 -1.38 2.64 -15.21
N LEU A 166 -2.23 2.84 -14.19
CA LEU A 166 -2.73 4.17 -13.83
C LEU A 166 -1.61 5.13 -13.40
N SER A 167 -0.57 4.65 -12.74
CA SER A 167 0.57 5.46 -12.28
C SER A 167 1.53 5.84 -13.40
N VAL A 168 1.71 4.96 -14.40
CA VAL A 168 2.64 5.16 -15.53
C VAL A 168 1.98 5.96 -16.67
N MET A 169 0.69 5.76 -16.93
CA MET A 169 -0.03 6.38 -18.05
C MET A 169 0.08 7.93 -18.10
N PRO A 170 0.00 8.69 -16.99
CA PRO A 170 0.17 10.13 -17.02
C PRO A 170 1.58 10.59 -17.45
N ARG A 171 2.59 9.76 -17.24
CA ARG A 171 3.96 10.05 -17.71
C ARG A 171 4.03 9.91 -19.22
N LEU A 172 3.51 8.83 -19.78
CA LEU A 172 3.42 8.62 -21.23
C LEU A 172 2.66 9.75 -21.93
N THR A 173 1.54 10.21 -21.36
CA THR A 173 0.72 11.27 -21.97
C THR A 173 1.36 12.66 -21.89
N LYS A 174 2.27 12.91 -20.95
CA LYS A 174 2.97 14.19 -20.80
C LYS A 174 4.31 14.23 -21.54
N MET A 175 4.83 13.09 -21.95
CA MET A 175 6.08 12.96 -22.68
C MET A 175 5.91 13.51 -24.11
N ASN A 176 6.97 14.10 -24.67
CA ASN A 176 6.96 14.48 -26.09
C ASN A 176 6.82 13.22 -26.96
N PRO A 177 5.78 13.10 -27.79
CA PRO A 177 5.53 11.90 -28.59
C PRO A 177 6.66 11.58 -29.56
N ASN A 178 7.40 12.59 -30.03
CA ASN A 178 8.45 12.42 -31.03
C ASN A 178 9.81 11.97 -30.45
N ILE A 179 9.92 11.87 -29.12
CA ILE A 179 11.23 11.55 -28.49
C ILE A 179 11.71 10.13 -28.82
N TYR A 180 10.75 9.20 -28.96
CA TYR A 180 11.02 7.82 -29.35
C TYR A 180 11.43 7.73 -30.82
N GLU A 181 10.71 8.41 -31.74
CA GLU A 181 11.00 8.45 -33.16
C GLU A 181 12.34 9.12 -33.41
N ALA A 182 12.61 10.26 -32.76
CA ALA A 182 13.93 10.92 -32.88
C ALA A 182 15.09 10.02 -32.47
N ALA A 183 14.92 9.14 -31.50
CA ALA A 183 15.94 8.16 -31.13
C ALA A 183 16.16 7.12 -32.22
N LEU A 184 15.10 6.67 -32.91
CA LEU A 184 15.19 5.75 -34.04
C LEU A 184 15.89 6.43 -35.24
N ASP A 185 15.57 7.68 -35.52
CA ASP A 185 16.18 8.48 -36.60
C ASP A 185 17.69 8.69 -36.37
N LEU A 186 18.11 8.75 -35.11
CA LEU A 186 19.54 8.78 -34.74
C LEU A 186 20.21 7.41 -34.76
N GLY A 187 19.55 6.37 -35.30
CA GLY A 187 20.10 5.04 -35.49
C GLY A 187 19.99 4.10 -34.28
N ALA A 188 19.21 4.46 -33.25
CA ALA A 188 18.94 3.54 -32.15
C ALA A 188 18.02 2.39 -32.60
N THR A 189 18.30 1.17 -32.16
CA THR A 189 17.35 0.07 -32.36
C THR A 189 16.11 0.28 -31.47
N PRO A 190 14.93 -0.31 -31.79
CA PRO A 190 13.72 -0.17 -31.00
C PRO A 190 13.91 -0.50 -29.50
N LEU A 191 14.69 -1.54 -29.21
CA LEU A 191 15.00 -1.92 -27.81
C LEU A 191 15.92 -0.90 -27.13
N GLN A 192 16.85 -0.31 -27.87
CA GLN A 192 17.73 0.76 -27.35
C GLN A 192 16.92 2.03 -27.06
N ALA A 193 16.05 2.44 -27.99
CA ALA A 193 15.14 3.58 -27.78
C ALA A 193 14.22 3.36 -26.58
N LEU A 194 13.64 2.16 -26.44
CA LEU A 194 12.82 1.79 -25.29
C LEU A 194 13.63 1.90 -23.98
N ARG A 195 14.83 1.27 -23.93
CA ARG A 195 15.59 1.15 -22.68
C ARG A 195 16.31 2.43 -22.29
N LYS A 196 16.87 3.16 -23.26
CA LYS A 196 17.73 4.34 -23.01
C LYS A 196 16.97 5.66 -23.01
N VAL A 197 15.81 5.71 -23.65
CA VAL A 197 15.02 6.95 -23.79
C VAL A 197 13.70 6.83 -23.06
N LEU A 198 12.88 5.83 -23.37
CA LEU A 198 11.53 5.73 -22.82
C LEU A 198 11.53 5.32 -21.34
N MET A 199 12.26 4.28 -20.95
CA MET A 199 12.29 3.79 -19.57
C MET A 199 12.76 4.83 -18.54
N PRO A 200 13.84 5.61 -18.77
CA PRO A 200 14.24 6.67 -17.84
C PRO A 200 13.17 7.74 -17.63
N GLU A 201 12.42 8.07 -18.69
CA GLU A 201 11.34 9.06 -18.62
C GLU A 201 10.14 8.52 -17.81
N LEU A 202 9.89 7.22 -17.90
CA LEU A 202 8.82 6.55 -17.16
C LEU A 202 9.19 6.22 -15.70
N TRP A 203 10.47 6.25 -15.34
CA TRP A 203 10.98 5.86 -14.03
C TRP A 203 10.22 6.45 -12.84
N PRO A 204 9.87 7.77 -12.81
CA PRO A 204 9.10 8.32 -11.71
C PRO A 204 7.68 7.74 -11.58
N GLY A 205 7.05 7.40 -12.73
CA GLY A 205 5.75 6.72 -12.77
C GLY A 205 5.85 5.27 -12.31
N MET A 206 6.91 4.57 -12.72
CA MET A 206 7.20 3.20 -12.30
C MET A 206 7.44 3.10 -10.79
N ILE A 207 8.24 4.02 -10.22
CA ILE A 207 8.47 4.08 -8.76
C ILE A 207 7.15 4.33 -8.03
N SER A 208 6.33 5.27 -8.49
CA SER A 208 5.03 5.54 -7.87
C SER A 208 4.12 4.30 -7.92
N GLY A 209 4.07 3.62 -9.07
CA GLY A 209 3.34 2.37 -9.24
C GLY A 209 3.85 1.24 -8.35
N PHE A 210 5.17 1.10 -8.22
CA PHE A 210 5.81 0.13 -7.35
C PHE A 210 5.45 0.36 -5.87
N ILE A 211 5.60 1.59 -5.38
CA ILE A 211 5.27 1.94 -3.99
C ILE A 211 3.77 1.70 -3.72
N LEU A 212 2.90 2.07 -4.66
CA LEU A 212 1.47 1.82 -4.54
C LEU A 212 1.16 0.33 -4.48
N SER A 213 1.80 -0.48 -5.34
CA SER A 213 1.65 -1.95 -5.34
C SER A 213 2.14 -2.59 -4.05
N VAL A 214 3.28 -2.15 -3.49
CA VAL A 214 3.75 -2.61 -2.17
C VAL A 214 2.73 -2.29 -1.10
N THR A 215 2.21 -1.06 -1.07
CA THR A 215 1.23 -0.62 -0.07
C THR A 215 -0.06 -1.45 -0.14
N LEU A 216 -0.62 -1.60 -1.35
CA LEU A 216 -1.84 -2.38 -1.58
C LEU A 216 -1.65 -3.86 -1.21
N SER A 217 -0.48 -4.43 -1.52
CA SER A 217 -0.18 -5.82 -1.23
C SER A 217 0.02 -6.11 0.27
N ILE A 218 0.59 -5.17 1.02
CA ILE A 218 0.77 -5.31 2.48
C ILE A 218 -0.58 -5.25 3.20
N ASP A 219 -1.46 -4.36 2.76
CA ASP A 219 -2.77 -4.10 3.40
C ASP A 219 -3.82 -5.13 2.98
N ASP A 220 -3.58 -5.92 1.92
CA ASP A 220 -4.57 -6.85 1.41
C ASP A 220 -4.84 -7.99 2.39
N PHE A 221 -6.14 -8.20 2.63
CA PHE A 221 -6.67 -9.35 3.33
C PHE A 221 -7.48 -10.25 2.39
N GLY A 222 -8.33 -9.65 1.55
CA GLY A 222 -9.35 -10.34 0.78
C GLY A 222 -8.77 -11.30 -0.26
N VAL A 223 -7.85 -10.82 -1.08
CA VAL A 223 -7.23 -11.63 -2.12
C VAL A 223 -6.39 -12.75 -1.50
N THR A 224 -5.56 -12.43 -0.50
CA THR A 224 -4.74 -13.40 0.21
C THR A 224 -5.57 -14.49 0.85
N PHE A 225 -6.64 -14.13 1.57
CA PHE A 225 -7.47 -15.08 2.31
C PHE A 225 -8.03 -16.20 1.43
N PHE A 226 -8.49 -15.86 0.22
CA PHE A 226 -9.05 -16.84 -0.72
C PHE A 226 -7.99 -17.60 -1.51
N THR A 227 -6.80 -17.04 -1.72
CA THR A 227 -5.78 -17.64 -2.61
C THR A 227 -4.66 -18.36 -1.88
N LYS A 228 -4.50 -18.19 -0.56
CA LYS A 228 -3.42 -18.81 0.23
C LYS A 228 -3.49 -20.33 0.37
N GLY A 229 -4.66 -20.93 0.21
CA GLY A 229 -4.84 -22.35 0.43
C GLY A 229 -4.85 -22.76 1.92
N SER A 230 -4.66 -24.05 2.18
CA SER A 230 -4.66 -24.64 3.53
C SER A 230 -3.27 -24.98 4.09
N ASN A 231 -2.20 -24.61 3.38
CA ASN A 231 -0.82 -25.05 3.70
C ASN A 231 -0.14 -24.21 4.82
N GLY A 232 -0.91 -23.55 5.68
CA GLY A 232 -0.35 -22.74 6.78
C GLY A 232 0.32 -21.44 6.35
N LEU A 233 0.19 -21.04 5.08
CA LEU A 233 0.67 -19.75 4.62
C LEU A 233 -0.25 -18.65 5.13
N GLU A 234 0.32 -17.71 5.85
CA GLU A 234 -0.38 -16.52 6.33
C GLU A 234 0.45 -15.27 6.09
N THR A 235 -0.19 -14.21 5.60
CA THR A 235 0.34 -12.86 5.66
C THR A 235 -0.06 -12.22 6.99
N LEU A 236 0.54 -11.09 7.32
CA LEU A 236 0.25 -10.41 8.59
C LEU A 236 -1.25 -10.07 8.73
N SER A 237 -1.89 -9.62 7.65
CA SER A 237 -3.33 -9.32 7.64
C SER A 237 -4.20 -10.55 7.93
N THR A 238 -3.89 -11.70 7.32
CA THR A 238 -4.64 -12.96 7.56
C THR A 238 -4.32 -13.58 8.92
N PHE A 239 -3.07 -13.42 9.42
CA PHE A 239 -2.67 -13.83 10.76
C PHE A 239 -3.44 -13.05 11.83
N ILE A 240 -3.48 -11.72 11.73
CA ILE A 240 -4.23 -10.86 12.66
C ILE A 240 -5.70 -11.25 12.70
N TYR A 241 -6.30 -11.49 11.54
CA TYR A 241 -7.70 -11.92 11.46
C TYR A 241 -7.93 -13.28 12.13
N ALA A 242 -7.05 -14.24 11.89
CA ALA A 242 -7.13 -15.57 12.50
C ALA A 242 -6.96 -15.50 14.03
N ASP A 243 -6.05 -14.65 14.49
CA ASP A 243 -5.76 -14.44 15.91
C ASP A 243 -6.92 -13.74 16.62
N ALA A 244 -7.47 -12.67 16.03
CA ALA A 244 -8.65 -11.98 16.55
C ALA A 244 -9.87 -12.91 16.69
N ARG A 245 -10.04 -13.88 15.80
CA ARG A 245 -11.12 -14.89 15.87
C ARG A 245 -10.95 -15.88 17.01
N LYS A 246 -9.75 -16.08 17.53
CA LYS A 246 -9.49 -16.95 18.70
C LYS A 246 -9.88 -16.27 20.04
N GLY A 247 -10.33 -15.03 20.00
CA GLY A 247 -10.81 -14.28 21.16
C GLY A 247 -9.76 -13.39 21.83
N GLY A 248 -8.62 -13.15 21.21
CA GLY A 248 -7.60 -12.23 21.69
C GLY A 248 -6.55 -11.95 20.64
N LEU A 249 -5.92 -10.79 20.70
CA LEU A 249 -4.79 -10.44 19.85
C LEU A 249 -3.49 -10.78 20.57
N THR A 250 -2.59 -11.47 19.89
CA THR A 250 -1.22 -11.71 20.35
C THR A 250 -0.61 -10.41 20.87
N PRO A 251 -0.13 -10.36 22.13
CA PRO A 251 0.34 -9.12 22.75
C PRO A 251 1.42 -8.40 21.97
N GLU A 252 2.30 -9.14 21.29
CA GLU A 252 3.42 -8.66 20.47
C GLU A 252 2.98 -7.93 19.20
N LEU A 253 1.73 -8.06 18.79
CA LEU A 253 1.16 -7.25 17.71
C LEU A 253 1.11 -5.76 18.06
N ARG A 254 0.96 -5.42 19.34
CA ARG A 254 0.88 -4.01 19.80
C ARG A 254 2.19 -3.26 19.56
N PRO A 255 3.37 -3.73 20.03
CA PRO A 255 4.63 -3.10 19.70
C PRO A 255 4.94 -3.14 18.21
N LEU A 256 4.56 -4.20 17.48
CA LEU A 256 4.73 -4.28 16.03
C LEU A 256 3.99 -3.13 15.31
N PHE A 257 2.70 -2.93 15.60
CA PHE A 257 1.92 -1.83 15.03
C PHE A 257 2.46 -0.47 15.45
N SER A 258 2.90 -0.33 16.70
CA SER A 258 3.51 0.91 17.20
C SER A 258 4.78 1.26 16.45
N LEU A 259 5.64 0.29 16.15
CA LEU A 259 6.86 0.49 15.37
C LEU A 259 6.55 0.86 13.92
N ILE A 260 5.59 0.18 13.29
CA ILE A 260 5.15 0.50 11.93
C ILE A 260 4.60 1.93 11.89
N PHE A 261 3.70 2.27 12.80
CA PHE A 261 3.10 3.62 12.87
C PHE A 261 4.18 4.70 13.08
N LEU A 262 5.10 4.48 14.03
CA LEU A 262 6.18 5.42 14.30
C LEU A 262 7.10 5.61 13.09
N THR A 263 7.43 4.52 12.40
CA THR A 263 8.24 4.56 11.18
C THR A 263 7.58 5.39 10.09
N ILE A 264 6.28 5.17 9.83
CA ILE A 264 5.51 5.93 8.85
C ILE A 264 5.44 7.40 9.26
N LEU A 265 5.17 7.70 10.53
CA LEU A 265 5.10 9.06 11.05
C LEU A 265 6.43 9.81 10.85
N VAL A 266 7.56 9.18 11.20
CA VAL A 266 8.90 9.76 11.02
C VAL A 266 9.20 10.00 9.54
N LEU A 267 8.88 9.04 8.66
CA LEU A 267 9.07 9.21 7.21
C LEU A 267 8.24 10.40 6.68
N LEU A 268 6.97 10.51 7.07
CA LEU A 268 6.11 11.61 6.66
C LEU A 268 6.64 12.96 7.16
N LEU A 269 7.12 13.03 8.40
CA LEU A 269 7.74 14.24 8.95
C LEU A 269 8.99 14.63 8.16
N ILE A 270 9.87 13.68 7.83
CA ILE A 270 11.09 13.93 7.05
C ILE A 270 10.74 14.46 5.65
N ILE A 271 9.78 13.83 4.97
CA ILE A 271 9.32 14.22 3.63
C ILE A 271 8.74 15.64 3.68
N ASN A 272 7.85 15.91 4.64
CA ASN A 272 7.21 17.22 4.77
C ASN A 272 8.22 18.35 5.07
N LEU A 273 9.17 18.09 5.96
CA LEU A 273 10.23 19.06 6.27
C LEU A 273 11.13 19.37 5.06
N ARG A 274 11.45 18.34 4.23
CA ARG A 274 12.21 18.52 2.98
C ARG A 274 11.44 19.34 1.96
N THR A 275 10.16 19.04 1.75
CA THR A 275 9.29 19.73 0.79
C THR A 275 9.12 21.22 1.17
N ASN A 276 8.91 21.51 2.46
CA ASN A 276 8.81 22.89 2.95
C ASN A 276 10.11 23.71 2.76
N LYS A 277 11.28 23.07 2.91
CA LYS A 277 12.57 23.73 2.63
C LYS A 277 12.72 24.08 1.15
N GLN A 278 12.32 23.19 0.24
CA GLN A 278 12.38 23.45 -1.20
C GLN A 278 11.46 24.61 -1.62
N GLN A 279 10.22 24.64 -1.10
CA GLN A 279 9.28 25.72 -1.42
C GLN A 279 9.77 27.09 -0.90
N LYS A 280 10.40 27.14 0.28
CA LYS A 280 11.00 28.37 0.82
C LYS A 280 12.22 28.84 0.00
N SER A 281 12.99 27.92 -0.57
CA SER A 281 14.13 28.24 -1.44
C SER A 281 13.68 28.85 -2.79
N ILE A 282 12.59 28.35 -3.36
CA ILE A 282 12.01 28.85 -4.61
C ILE A 282 11.39 30.27 -4.42
N LYS A 283 10.78 30.53 -3.27
CA LYS A 283 10.20 31.85 -2.95
C LYS A 283 11.25 32.94 -2.61
N LYS A 284 12.51 32.57 -2.38
CA LYS A 284 13.62 33.53 -2.10
C LYS A 284 14.45 33.86 -3.35
N LYS A 285 14.25 33.18 -4.46
CA LYS A 285 14.78 33.54 -5.80
C LYS A 285 13.72 34.30 -6.59
#